data_b0f9eb3a5be0432cf231daeae0a324cd
#
_entry.id   b0f9eb3a5be0432cf231daeae0a324cd
#
_cell.length_a   1.000
_cell.length_b   1.000
_cell.length_c   1.000
_cell.angle_alpha   90.00
_cell.angle_beta   90.00
_cell.angle_gamma   90.00
#
_symmetry.space_group_name_H-M   'P 1'
#
loop_
_entity.id
_entity.type
_entity.pdbx_description
1 polymer ?
#
loop_
_entity_poly.entity_id
_entity_poly.type
_entity_poly.pdbx_seq_one_letter_code
_entity_poly.pdbx_strand_id
1 'polypeptide(L)'
;MHTIKTLNNKSHEKTKSFLTATFYPDKRLSPKSNRLQKQQNYKEWVHIAPKFDDDFFKTEEAQRIGDNVLLYQQTTGGWPKNIYMPAELTEQEYNAALKAKEDTNQSTIDNNATTTEIEYLSRLYLATQKEKYKEGVLNGIQYCSNRSMKTVDGLNFIRVPKVIMYKSPTMTMQW
;
A
#
# COMPACT_ATOMS: atom_id res chain seq x y z
N MET A 1 80.92 18.50 -3.80
CA MET A 1 80.27 18.23 -2.50
C MET A 1 79.04 19.11 -2.35
N HIS A 2 77.85 18.63 -2.69
CA HIS A 2 76.61 19.30 -2.39
C HIS A 2 75.57 18.28 -1.96
N THR A 3 75.22 18.33 -0.68
CA THR A 3 74.28 17.42 -0.02
C THR A 3 72.87 17.91 -0.28
N ILE A 4 72.04 17.10 -0.92
CA ILE A 4 70.63 17.40 -1.15
C ILE A 4 69.84 16.80 0.01
N LYS A 5 69.17 17.67 0.79
CA LYS A 5 68.21 17.27 1.86
C LYS A 5 66.89 16.91 1.24
N THR A 6 66.47 15.67 1.40
CA THR A 6 65.13 15.20 1.03
C THR A 6 64.16 15.60 2.10
N LEU A 7 63.13 16.41 1.74
CA LEU A 7 62.02 16.78 2.57
C LEU A 7 60.91 15.73 2.38
N ASN A 8 60.66 15.01 3.46
CA ASN A 8 59.62 13.98 3.58
C ASN A 8 58.28 14.69 3.93
N ASN A 9 57.38 14.82 2.95
CA ASN A 9 56.08 15.42 3.14
C ASN A 9 55.08 14.31 3.40
N LYS A 10 54.69 14.13 4.67
CA LYS A 10 53.74 13.16 5.13
C LYS A 10 52.35 13.80 5.08
N SER A 11 51.62 13.62 3.98
CA SER A 11 50.23 14.00 3.89
C SER A 11 49.36 13.01 4.70
N HIS A 12 48.73 13.53 5.74
CA HIS A 12 47.70 12.82 6.52
C HIS A 12 46.42 12.76 5.70
N GLU A 13 46.18 11.64 5.08
CA GLU A 13 44.86 11.29 4.48
C GLU A 13 43.91 10.89 5.61
N LYS A 14 42.96 11.79 5.94
CA LYS A 14 41.87 11.50 6.88
C LYS A 14 40.82 10.66 6.16
N THR A 15 40.89 9.35 6.25
CA THR A 15 39.83 8.43 5.87
C THR A 15 38.63 8.66 6.75
N LYS A 16 37.58 9.27 6.18
CA LYS A 16 36.27 9.35 6.82
C LYS A 16 35.63 7.95 6.73
N SER A 17 35.67 7.24 7.85
CA SER A 17 34.90 6.01 8.05
C SER A 17 33.41 6.35 8.03
N PHE A 18 32.72 5.99 6.96
CA PHE A 18 31.25 5.96 6.92
C PHE A 18 30.80 4.77 7.78
N LEU A 19 30.40 5.05 9.00
CA LEU A 19 29.64 4.12 9.83
C LEU A 19 28.26 3.94 9.17
N THR A 20 28.11 2.90 8.38
CA THR A 20 26.79 2.37 8.00
C THR A 20 26.16 1.85 9.29
N ALA A 21 25.23 2.62 9.85
CA ALA A 21 24.39 2.15 10.94
C ALA A 21 23.52 1.02 10.40
N THR A 22 23.96 -0.23 10.62
CA THR A 22 23.12 -1.40 10.40
C THR A 22 22.00 -1.37 11.43
N PHE A 23 20.81 -1.01 11.00
CA PHE A 23 19.62 -1.03 11.83
C PHE A 23 19.27 -2.50 12.10
N TYR A 24 19.72 -3.02 13.24
CA TYR A 24 19.26 -4.30 13.77
C TYR A 24 17.93 -4.06 14.50
N PRO A 25 16.81 -4.64 14.04
CA PRO A 25 15.58 -4.58 14.82
C PRO A 25 15.78 -5.40 16.10
N ASP A 26 15.59 -4.77 17.25
CA ASP A 26 15.66 -5.41 18.57
C ASP A 26 14.57 -6.49 18.69
N LYS A 27 14.98 -7.76 18.73
CA LYS A 27 14.11 -8.93 18.78
C LYS A 27 13.38 -9.11 20.13
N ARG A 28 13.38 -8.14 21.03
CA ARG A 28 12.85 -8.26 22.40
C ARG A 28 11.58 -7.44 22.65
N LEU A 29 10.82 -7.09 21.63
CA LEU A 29 9.52 -6.45 21.84
C LEU A 29 8.48 -7.48 22.29
N SER A 30 7.83 -7.22 23.43
CA SER A 30 6.79 -8.09 23.97
C SER A 30 5.59 -8.15 23.03
N PRO A 31 4.78 -9.24 23.04
CA PRO A 31 3.58 -9.36 22.17
C PRO A 31 2.59 -8.20 22.29
N LYS A 32 2.54 -7.53 23.45
CA LYS A 32 1.68 -6.34 23.68
C LYS A 32 2.20 -5.10 22.95
N SER A 33 3.52 -4.89 22.88
CA SER A 33 4.11 -3.75 22.15
C SER A 33 3.91 -3.92 20.66
N ASN A 34 4.01 -5.13 20.13
CA ASN A 34 3.81 -5.43 18.71
C ASN A 34 2.35 -5.16 18.28
N ARG A 35 1.37 -5.42 19.15
CA ARG A 35 -0.05 -5.15 18.87
C ARG A 35 -0.35 -3.64 18.83
N LEU A 36 0.23 -2.86 19.74
CA LEU A 36 0.07 -1.40 19.79
C LEU A 36 0.77 -0.74 18.60
N GLN A 37 1.95 -1.22 18.22
CA GLN A 37 2.69 -0.72 17.06
C GLN A 37 1.97 -1.03 15.75
N LYS A 38 1.40 -2.22 15.61
CA LYS A 38 0.58 -2.62 14.46
C LYS A 38 -0.69 -1.74 14.33
N GLN A 39 -1.27 -1.30 15.44
CA GLN A 39 -2.46 -0.45 15.48
C GLN A 39 -2.12 1.04 15.23
N GLN A 40 -0.92 1.51 15.60
CA GLN A 40 -0.41 2.83 15.24
C GLN A 40 -0.10 2.92 13.73
N ASN A 41 0.53 1.90 13.17
CA ASN A 41 0.91 1.85 11.76
C ASN A 41 -0.31 1.85 10.82
N TYR A 42 -1.45 1.27 11.23
CA TYR A 42 -2.67 1.33 10.42
C TYR A 42 -3.25 2.74 10.30
N LYS A 43 -3.30 3.49 11.38
CA LYS A 43 -3.74 4.91 11.32
C LYS A 43 -2.82 5.72 10.41
N GLU A 44 -1.56 5.33 10.34
CA GLU A 44 -0.59 5.92 9.42
C GLU A 44 -0.96 5.62 7.96
N TRP A 45 -1.33 4.37 7.62
CA TRP A 45 -1.72 3.98 6.25
C TRP A 45 -2.84 4.85 5.68
N VAL A 46 -3.97 4.96 6.36
CA VAL A 46 -5.11 5.77 5.88
C VAL A 46 -4.80 7.26 5.77
N HIS A 47 -3.76 7.74 6.47
CA HIS A 47 -3.32 9.12 6.41
C HIS A 47 -2.25 9.37 5.34
N ILE A 48 -1.42 8.39 5.01
CA ILE A 48 -0.35 8.55 4.02
C ILE A 48 -0.81 8.17 2.61
N ALA A 49 -1.63 7.13 2.46
CA ALA A 49 -2.06 6.63 1.15
C ALA A 49 -2.66 7.72 0.23
N PRO A 50 -3.55 8.62 0.71
CA PRO A 50 -4.09 9.69 -0.11
C PRO A 50 -3.06 10.77 -0.48
N LYS A 51 -1.92 10.83 0.21
CA LYS A 51 -0.91 11.89 0.04
C LYS A 51 0.20 11.53 -0.96
N PHE A 52 0.27 10.28 -1.40
CA PHE A 52 1.21 9.91 -2.44
C PHE A 52 0.92 10.72 -3.70
N ASP A 53 1.97 11.19 -4.36
CA ASP A 53 1.87 11.86 -5.65
C ASP A 53 1.73 10.85 -6.80
N ASP A 54 1.44 11.34 -8.01
CA ASP A 54 1.23 10.47 -9.16
C ASP A 54 2.52 9.82 -9.65
N ASP A 55 3.69 10.41 -9.37
CA ASP A 55 4.98 9.83 -9.73
C ASP A 55 5.31 8.63 -8.82
N PHE A 56 4.88 8.65 -7.56
CA PHE A 56 5.01 7.49 -6.67
C PHE A 56 4.33 6.26 -7.27
N PHE A 57 3.14 6.39 -7.87
CA PHE A 57 2.40 5.24 -8.43
C PHE A 57 3.06 4.59 -9.64
N LYS A 58 4.10 5.20 -10.21
CA LYS A 58 4.93 4.62 -11.28
C LYS A 58 6.05 3.72 -10.75
N THR A 59 6.31 3.71 -9.44
CA THR A 59 7.41 2.98 -8.81
C THR A 59 7.09 1.50 -8.57
N GLU A 60 8.13 0.68 -8.40
CA GLU A 60 8.00 -0.72 -7.98
C GLU A 60 7.45 -0.84 -6.56
N GLU A 61 7.79 0.11 -5.68
CA GLU A 61 7.31 0.15 -4.31
C GLU A 61 5.78 0.33 -4.26
N ALA A 62 5.22 1.22 -5.09
CA ALA A 62 3.78 1.39 -5.20
C ALA A 62 3.10 0.09 -5.67
N GLN A 63 3.73 -0.65 -6.59
CA GLN A 63 3.21 -1.93 -7.07
C GLN A 63 3.28 -3.01 -5.98
N ARG A 64 4.38 -3.06 -5.20
CA ARG A 64 4.53 -3.96 -4.06
C ARG A 64 3.43 -3.73 -3.02
N ILE A 65 3.17 -2.46 -2.68
CA ILE A 65 2.08 -2.09 -1.78
C ILE A 65 0.72 -2.48 -2.39
N GLY A 66 0.50 -2.23 -3.68
CA GLY A 66 -0.72 -2.62 -4.37
C GLY A 66 -0.96 -4.13 -4.37
N ASP A 67 0.09 -4.92 -4.49
CA ASP A 67 0.01 -6.38 -4.40
C ASP A 67 -0.36 -6.84 -2.97
N ASN A 68 0.16 -6.17 -1.93
CA ASN A 68 -0.30 -6.38 -0.56
C ASN A 68 -1.79 -6.00 -0.40
N VAL A 69 -2.21 -4.87 -0.96
CA VAL A 69 -3.63 -4.47 -0.93
C VAL A 69 -4.52 -5.55 -1.55
N LEU A 70 -4.15 -6.09 -2.72
CA LEU A 70 -4.88 -7.21 -3.34
C LEU A 70 -4.81 -8.50 -2.52
N LEU A 71 -3.70 -8.76 -1.83
CA LEU A 71 -3.55 -9.92 -0.96
C LEU A 71 -4.55 -9.90 0.18
N TYR A 72 -4.80 -8.74 0.79
CA TYR A 72 -5.74 -8.57 1.89
C TYR A 72 -7.19 -8.38 1.46
N GLN A 73 -7.47 -8.23 0.16
CA GLN A 73 -8.85 -8.19 -0.35
C GLN A 73 -9.53 -9.53 -0.12
N GLN A 74 -10.66 -9.53 0.55
CA GLN A 74 -11.43 -10.71 0.85
C GLN A 74 -12.33 -11.11 -0.33
N THR A 75 -12.82 -12.35 -0.32
CA THR A 75 -13.75 -12.88 -1.34
C THR A 75 -15.04 -12.09 -1.46
N THR A 76 -15.42 -11.32 -0.43
CA THR A 76 -16.52 -10.35 -0.46
C THR A 76 -16.25 -9.14 -1.35
N GLY A 77 -15.00 -8.88 -1.73
CA GLY A 77 -14.53 -7.69 -2.43
C GLY A 77 -14.05 -6.56 -1.51
N GLY A 78 -14.40 -6.58 -0.21
CA GLY A 78 -13.97 -5.58 0.76
C GLY A 78 -12.65 -5.95 1.44
N TRP A 79 -12.20 -5.06 2.34
CA TRP A 79 -10.98 -5.25 3.12
C TRP A 79 -11.25 -5.23 4.62
N PRO A 80 -10.45 -5.96 5.40
CA PRO A 80 -10.46 -5.86 6.85
C PRO A 80 -9.84 -4.54 7.31
N LYS A 81 -10.31 -4.02 8.44
CA LYS A 81 -9.70 -2.83 9.06
C LYS A 81 -8.41 -3.18 9.80
N ASN A 82 -7.61 -2.15 10.06
CA ASN A 82 -6.39 -2.23 10.87
C ASN A 82 -5.24 -3.03 10.23
N ILE A 83 -5.10 -2.98 8.92
CA ILE A 83 -3.97 -3.55 8.18
C ILE A 83 -3.05 -2.42 7.71
N TYR A 84 -1.75 -2.54 7.94
CA TYR A 84 -0.73 -1.62 7.42
C TYR A 84 -0.20 -2.17 6.08
N MET A 85 -0.76 -1.68 4.97
CA MET A 85 -0.49 -2.20 3.62
C MET A 85 0.97 -2.06 3.15
N PRO A 86 1.73 -1.01 3.54
CA PRO A 86 3.15 -0.89 3.16
C PRO A 86 4.09 -1.89 3.84
N ALA A 87 3.62 -2.71 4.78
CA ALA A 87 4.48 -3.67 5.48
C ALA A 87 5.18 -4.63 4.52
N GLU A 88 6.44 -4.94 4.80
CA GLU A 88 7.10 -6.11 4.23
C GLU A 88 6.57 -7.34 4.95
N LEU A 89 6.05 -8.29 4.18
CA LEU A 89 5.42 -9.49 4.73
C LEU A 89 6.44 -10.64 4.80
N THR A 90 6.51 -11.28 5.94
CA THR A 90 7.16 -12.59 6.04
C THR A 90 6.32 -13.65 5.32
N GLU A 91 6.91 -14.78 4.95
CA GLU A 91 6.19 -15.91 4.35
C GLU A 91 5.02 -16.38 5.22
N GLN A 92 5.21 -16.38 6.54
CA GLN A 92 4.16 -16.75 7.49
C GLN A 92 2.98 -15.76 7.44
N GLU A 93 3.24 -14.44 7.39
CA GLU A 93 2.21 -13.41 7.30
C GLU A 93 1.49 -13.45 5.95
N TYR A 94 2.22 -13.68 4.86
CA TYR A 94 1.64 -13.85 3.53
C TYR A 94 0.68 -15.05 3.51
N ASN A 95 1.10 -16.20 4.01
CA ASN A 95 0.25 -17.39 4.07
C ASN A 95 -0.96 -17.21 5.00
N ALA A 96 -0.81 -16.45 6.10
CA ALA A 96 -1.92 -16.09 6.97
C ALA A 96 -2.93 -15.18 6.26
N ALA A 97 -2.46 -14.20 5.49
CA ALA A 97 -3.33 -13.31 4.70
C ALA A 97 -4.10 -14.08 3.62
N LEU A 98 -3.45 -15.03 2.92
CA LEU A 98 -4.12 -15.91 1.97
C LEU A 98 -5.26 -16.72 2.59
N LYS A 99 -5.05 -17.28 3.77
CA LYS A 99 -6.09 -18.04 4.50
C LYS A 99 -7.23 -17.13 4.97
N ALA A 100 -6.91 -15.89 5.35
CA ALA A 100 -7.90 -14.93 5.81
C ALA A 100 -8.82 -14.40 4.71
N LYS A 101 -8.50 -14.61 3.41
CA LYS A 101 -9.37 -14.21 2.28
C LYS A 101 -10.77 -14.82 2.34
N GLU A 102 -10.89 -16.02 2.88
CA GLU A 102 -12.16 -16.76 2.99
C GLU A 102 -13.04 -16.25 4.14
N ASP A 103 -12.49 -15.46 5.07
CA ASP A 103 -13.25 -14.95 6.22
C ASP A 103 -14.08 -13.72 5.80
N THR A 104 -15.30 -13.98 5.40
CA THR A 104 -16.25 -12.96 4.90
C THR A 104 -16.74 -11.96 5.97
N ASN A 105 -16.43 -12.20 7.26
CA ASN A 105 -16.92 -11.37 8.35
C ASN A 105 -16.03 -10.17 8.67
N GLN A 106 -14.82 -10.11 8.12
CA GLN A 106 -13.86 -9.07 8.45
C GLN A 106 -13.90 -7.85 7.51
N SER A 107 -14.54 -7.97 6.36
CA SER A 107 -14.68 -6.84 5.42
C SER A 107 -15.53 -5.72 6.02
N THR A 108 -15.05 -4.49 5.93
CA THR A 108 -15.74 -3.32 6.51
C THR A 108 -15.46 -2.04 5.73
N ILE A 109 -16.34 -1.05 5.90
CA ILE A 109 -16.15 0.33 5.44
C ILE A 109 -15.78 1.29 6.58
N ASP A 110 -15.69 0.78 7.81
CA ASP A 110 -15.33 1.57 8.99
C ASP A 110 -13.90 2.10 8.90
N ASN A 111 -13.65 3.28 9.43
CA ASN A 111 -12.34 3.92 9.53
C ASN A 111 -11.63 4.03 8.17
N ASN A 112 -12.37 4.29 7.11
CA ASN A 112 -11.89 4.37 5.73
C ASN A 112 -11.28 3.06 5.18
N ALA A 113 -11.45 1.92 5.86
CA ALA A 113 -11.16 0.63 5.26
C ALA A 113 -12.03 0.45 4.00
N THR A 114 -11.56 -0.34 3.06
CA THR A 114 -12.14 -0.51 1.72
C THR A 114 -12.08 0.75 0.84
N THR A 115 -12.41 1.94 1.35
CA THR A 115 -12.38 3.17 0.54
C THR A 115 -10.96 3.64 0.22
N THR A 116 -10.04 3.58 1.20
CA THR A 116 -8.62 3.90 0.99
C THR A 116 -7.97 2.93 0.02
N GLU A 117 -8.28 1.65 0.15
CA GLU A 117 -7.75 0.58 -0.72
C GLU A 117 -8.25 0.72 -2.16
N ILE A 118 -9.54 1.03 -2.35
CA ILE A 118 -10.11 1.33 -3.68
C ILE A 118 -9.41 2.54 -4.31
N GLU A 119 -9.23 3.63 -3.56
CA GLU A 119 -8.56 4.83 -4.05
C GLU A 119 -7.13 4.52 -4.47
N TYR A 120 -6.38 3.83 -3.61
CA TYR A 120 -4.99 3.45 -3.88
C TYR A 120 -4.86 2.60 -5.15
N LEU A 121 -5.66 1.52 -5.25
CA LEU A 121 -5.65 0.65 -6.43
C LEU A 121 -6.11 1.37 -7.70
N SER A 122 -7.05 2.30 -7.61
CA SER A 122 -7.50 3.11 -8.75
C SER A 122 -6.37 3.96 -9.32
N ARG A 123 -5.62 4.66 -8.46
CA ARG A 123 -4.47 5.46 -8.87
C ARG A 123 -3.35 4.60 -9.43
N LEU A 124 -3.11 3.44 -8.80
CA LEU A 124 -2.12 2.49 -9.28
C LEU A 124 -2.50 1.88 -10.65
N TYR A 125 -3.78 1.60 -10.88
CA TYR A 125 -4.26 1.18 -12.19
C TYR A 125 -4.05 2.26 -13.25
N LEU A 126 -4.36 3.52 -12.94
CA LEU A 126 -4.16 4.63 -13.87
C LEU A 126 -2.69 4.78 -14.28
N ALA A 127 -1.75 4.56 -13.35
CA ALA A 127 -0.33 4.67 -13.59
C ALA A 127 0.27 3.45 -14.34
N THR A 128 -0.25 2.25 -14.10
CA THR A 128 0.38 0.99 -14.56
C THR A 128 -0.41 0.25 -15.65
N GLN A 129 -1.70 0.54 -15.79
CA GLN A 129 -2.65 -0.13 -16.68
C GLN A 129 -2.74 -1.67 -16.46
N LYS A 130 -2.39 -2.15 -15.25
CA LYS A 130 -2.46 -3.58 -14.92
C LYS A 130 -3.88 -3.97 -14.49
N GLU A 131 -4.54 -4.85 -15.27
CA GLU A 131 -5.94 -5.25 -15.06
C GLU A 131 -6.21 -5.79 -13.63
N LYS A 132 -5.25 -6.47 -13.01
CA LYS A 132 -5.41 -6.99 -11.63
C LYS A 132 -5.83 -5.90 -10.63
N TYR A 133 -5.33 -4.67 -10.78
CA TYR A 133 -5.68 -3.56 -9.89
C TYR A 133 -7.09 -3.04 -10.16
N LYS A 134 -7.48 -2.99 -11.43
CA LYS A 134 -8.84 -2.64 -11.84
C LYS A 134 -9.88 -3.65 -11.32
N GLU A 135 -9.58 -4.93 -11.40
CA GLU A 135 -10.44 -5.99 -10.85
C GLU A 135 -10.62 -5.81 -9.34
N GLY A 136 -9.53 -5.54 -8.60
CA GLY A 136 -9.59 -5.22 -7.18
C GLY A 136 -10.50 -4.03 -6.86
N VAL A 137 -10.40 -2.96 -7.66
CA VAL A 137 -11.28 -1.76 -7.54
C VAL A 137 -12.73 -2.13 -7.76
N LEU A 138 -13.04 -2.85 -8.83
CA LEU A 138 -14.42 -3.22 -9.18
C LEU A 138 -15.06 -4.09 -8.10
N ASN A 139 -14.31 -5.06 -7.57
CA ASN A 139 -14.77 -5.90 -6.46
C ASN A 139 -15.05 -5.05 -5.20
N GLY A 140 -14.17 -4.09 -4.88
CA GLY A 140 -14.36 -3.18 -3.76
C GLY A 140 -15.60 -2.29 -3.91
N ILE A 141 -15.83 -1.73 -5.08
CA ILE A 141 -17.03 -0.94 -5.40
C ILE A 141 -18.29 -1.80 -5.27
N GLN A 142 -18.26 -3.04 -5.78
CA GLN A 142 -19.38 -3.96 -5.66
C GLN A 142 -19.70 -4.29 -4.19
N TYR A 143 -18.67 -4.50 -3.36
CA TYR A 143 -18.83 -4.68 -1.92
C TYR A 143 -19.53 -3.48 -1.27
N CYS A 144 -19.08 -2.26 -1.55
CA CYS A 144 -19.69 -1.03 -1.02
C CYS A 144 -21.16 -0.89 -1.46
N SER A 145 -21.46 -1.17 -2.73
CA SER A 145 -22.82 -1.11 -3.28
C SER A 145 -23.74 -2.12 -2.60
N ASN A 146 -23.30 -3.36 -2.42
CA ASN A 146 -24.09 -4.40 -1.76
C ASN A 146 -24.37 -4.09 -0.28
N ARG A 147 -23.44 -3.41 0.39
CA ARG A 147 -23.63 -2.96 1.79
C ARG A 147 -24.65 -1.83 1.86
N SER A 148 -24.59 -0.86 0.94
CA SER A 148 -25.54 0.25 0.89
C SER A 148 -26.96 -0.22 0.65
N MET A 149 -27.18 -1.20 -0.21
CA MET A 149 -28.51 -1.74 -0.49
C MET A 149 -29.14 -2.46 0.70
N LYS A 150 -28.34 -3.06 1.62
CA LYS A 150 -28.84 -3.70 2.84
C LYS A 150 -29.26 -2.71 3.94
N THR A 151 -28.92 -1.43 3.79
CA THR A 151 -29.22 -0.38 4.76
C THR A 151 -30.37 0.53 4.28
N VAL A 152 -31.15 0.11 3.26
CA VAL A 152 -32.20 0.95 2.65
C VAL A 152 -33.50 0.90 3.46
N ASP A 153 -33.41 1.37 4.72
CA ASP A 153 -34.50 2.10 5.37
C ASP A 153 -34.06 3.55 5.70
N GLY A 154 -32.95 4.01 5.16
CA GLY A 154 -32.43 5.36 5.33
C GLY A 154 -31.50 5.75 4.19
N LEU A 155 -31.97 6.62 3.32
CA LEU A 155 -31.26 7.26 2.22
C LEU A 155 -29.92 7.87 2.68
N ASN A 156 -28.80 7.20 2.45
CA ASN A 156 -27.50 7.83 2.44
C ASN A 156 -26.83 7.57 1.11
N PHE A 157 -26.91 8.56 0.23
CA PHE A 157 -26.19 8.60 -1.03
C PHE A 157 -24.69 8.57 -0.77
N ILE A 158 -24.03 7.45 -1.09
CA ILE A 158 -22.58 7.43 -1.26
C ILE A 158 -22.29 8.26 -2.50
N ARG A 159 -21.65 9.40 -2.30
CA ARG A 159 -21.15 10.25 -3.38
C ARG A 159 -19.98 9.50 -4.03
N VAL A 160 -20.26 8.69 -5.04
CA VAL A 160 -19.22 8.05 -5.87
C VAL A 160 -18.38 9.18 -6.48
N PRO A 161 -17.05 9.19 -6.30
CA PRO A 161 -16.20 10.19 -6.95
C PRO A 161 -16.42 10.14 -8.46
N LYS A 162 -16.63 11.32 -9.07
CA LYS A 162 -16.99 11.50 -10.49
C LYS A 162 -15.90 11.09 -11.49
N VAL A 163 -14.94 10.26 -11.09
CA VAL A 163 -13.72 9.93 -11.84
C VAL A 163 -13.87 8.70 -12.74
N ILE A 164 -14.96 7.94 -12.66
CA ILE A 164 -15.09 6.69 -13.44
C ILE A 164 -16.25 6.78 -14.45
N MET A 165 -16.35 7.87 -15.19
CA MET A 165 -17.05 7.84 -16.46
C MET A 165 -16.01 7.75 -17.59
N TYR A 166 -15.52 6.56 -17.82
CA TYR A 166 -14.73 6.28 -19.01
C TYR A 166 -15.68 6.23 -20.22
N LYS A 167 -15.46 7.17 -21.14
CA LYS A 167 -16.06 7.20 -22.46
C LYS A 167 -15.62 5.93 -23.18
N SER A 168 -16.56 4.99 -23.38
CA SER A 168 -16.33 3.82 -24.22
C SER A 168 -15.88 4.26 -25.60
N PRO A 169 -14.80 3.67 -26.19
CA PRO A 169 -14.49 3.91 -27.58
C PRO A 169 -15.65 3.39 -28.43
N THR A 170 -16.23 4.26 -29.23
CA THR A 170 -17.27 4.01 -30.21
C THR A 170 -16.86 2.84 -31.10
N MET A 171 -17.58 1.73 -30.97
CA MET A 171 -17.57 0.63 -31.92
C MET A 171 -18.19 1.17 -33.21
N THR A 172 -17.36 1.50 -34.20
CA THR A 172 -17.81 1.79 -35.55
C THR A 172 -18.20 0.45 -36.19
N MET A 173 -19.50 0.12 -36.22
CA MET A 173 -19.99 -0.92 -37.13
C MET A 173 -19.92 -0.36 -38.54
N GLN A 174 -19.02 -0.94 -39.36
CA GLN A 174 -19.12 -0.86 -40.81
C GLN A 174 -20.05 -1.97 -41.31
N TRP A 175 -21.05 -1.53 -42.05
CA TRP A 175 -21.92 -2.41 -42.90
C TRP A 175 -21.19 -2.79 -44.19
#